data_3108758fda8617d7e5bb9f6ef1c6363a
#
_entry.id   3108758fda8617d7e5bb9f6ef1c6363a
#
_cell.length_a   1.000
_cell.length_b   1.000
_cell.length_c   1.000
_cell.angle_alpha   90.00
_cell.angle_beta   90.00
_cell.angle_gamma   90.00
#
_symmetry.space_group_name_H-M   'P 1'
#
loop_
_entity.id
_entity.type
_entity.pdbx_description
1 polymer ?
#
loop_
_entity_poly.entity_id
_entity_poly.type
_entity_poly.pdbx_seq_one_letter_code
_entity_poly.pdbx_strand_id
1 'polypeptide(L)'
;MLRPPFSQEPIPINNWDVIVIGAGAAGLMTCLELPANLKVLLLNRNTSKVSSSRWAQGGIASVVRQDDSFDLHADDTLKAGDGLCDFQAVEMLVKEAPGCVDRLQNLGMIFDHSSDQLATTLEAAHSRRRVLHVKDRTGRALVEVLEDHIENKKKYSSL
;
A
#
# COMPACT_ATOMS: atom_id res chain seq x y z
N MET A 1 -28.65 12.19 15.44
CA MET A 1 -28.14 13.44 14.83
C MET A 1 -27.18 13.02 13.73
N LEU A 2 -27.60 13.10 12.47
CA LEU A 2 -26.75 12.75 11.33
C LEU A 2 -25.67 13.84 11.19
N ARG A 3 -24.40 13.44 11.24
CA ARG A 3 -23.32 14.38 10.91
C ARG A 3 -23.47 14.82 9.46
N PRO A 4 -23.24 16.10 9.14
CA PRO A 4 -23.22 16.55 7.76
C PRO A 4 -22.14 15.77 6.98
N PRO A 5 -22.41 15.33 5.75
CA PRO A 5 -21.52 14.43 5.00
C PRO A 5 -20.19 15.04 4.55
N PHE A 6 -19.98 16.34 4.74
CA PHE A 6 -18.75 17.04 4.30
C PHE A 6 -18.34 18.08 5.34
N SER A 7 -17.04 18.23 5.59
CA SER A 7 -16.51 19.38 6.30
C SER A 7 -16.80 20.62 5.46
N GLN A 8 -17.37 21.66 6.08
CA GLN A 8 -17.67 22.93 5.41
C GLN A 8 -16.44 23.87 5.33
N GLU A 9 -15.25 23.36 5.63
CA GLU A 9 -14.05 24.15 5.48
C GLU A 9 -13.78 24.35 3.97
N PRO A 10 -13.63 25.59 3.52
CA PRO A 10 -13.34 25.86 2.13
C PRO A 10 -11.99 25.26 1.76
N ILE A 11 -11.94 24.55 0.63
CA ILE A 11 -10.65 24.10 0.07
C ILE A 11 -9.77 25.35 -0.08
N PRO A 12 -8.55 25.35 0.48
CA PRO A 12 -7.67 26.50 0.37
C PRO A 12 -7.51 26.90 -1.10
N ILE A 13 -7.78 28.15 -1.42
CA ILE A 13 -7.62 28.71 -2.77
C ILE A 13 -6.11 28.88 -3.01
N ASN A 14 -5.41 27.76 -3.14
CA ASN A 14 -4.01 27.71 -3.50
C ASN A 14 -3.92 27.01 -4.86
N ASN A 15 -2.95 27.39 -5.66
CA ASN A 15 -2.63 26.66 -6.86
C ASN A 15 -1.95 25.34 -6.46
N TRP A 16 -2.60 24.22 -6.67
CA TRP A 16 -2.09 22.88 -6.47
C TRP A 16 -1.61 22.32 -7.80
N ASP A 17 -0.44 21.67 -7.81
CA ASP A 17 0.08 21.00 -8.99
C ASP A 17 -0.58 19.64 -9.18
N VAL A 18 -0.88 18.94 -8.07
CA VAL A 18 -1.53 17.62 -8.06
C VAL A 18 -2.59 17.55 -6.96
N ILE A 19 -3.72 16.95 -7.28
CA ILE A 19 -4.77 16.60 -6.30
C ILE A 19 -4.88 15.08 -6.26
N VAL A 20 -4.62 14.50 -5.10
CA VAL A 20 -4.77 13.05 -4.84
C VAL A 20 -6.06 12.83 -4.06
N ILE A 21 -6.97 12.00 -4.59
CA ILE A 21 -8.26 11.72 -3.97
C ILE A 21 -8.23 10.33 -3.34
N GLY A 22 -8.27 10.29 -2.02
CA GLY A 22 -8.26 9.08 -1.20
C GLY A 22 -6.94 8.84 -0.49
N ALA A 23 -6.98 8.78 0.84
CA ALA A 23 -5.84 8.50 1.71
C ALA A 23 -5.76 7.01 2.10
N GLY A 24 -5.98 6.11 1.16
CA GLY A 24 -5.63 4.69 1.29
C GLY A 24 -4.16 4.45 0.88
N ALA A 25 -3.70 3.21 0.92
CA ALA A 25 -2.32 2.85 0.59
C ALA A 25 -1.83 3.43 -0.74
N ALA A 26 -2.63 3.34 -1.80
CA ALA A 26 -2.28 3.85 -3.12
C ALA A 26 -2.12 5.38 -3.14
N GLY A 27 -3.07 6.12 -2.55
CA GLY A 27 -2.99 7.59 -2.51
C GLY A 27 -1.84 8.10 -1.67
N LEU A 28 -1.60 7.48 -0.52
CA LEU A 28 -0.47 7.82 0.35
C LEU A 28 0.86 7.54 -0.35
N MET A 29 1.02 6.36 -0.97
CA MET A 29 2.23 6.04 -1.72
C MET A 29 2.43 7.00 -2.89
N THR A 30 1.37 7.33 -3.65
CA THR A 30 1.42 8.33 -4.72
C THR A 30 1.98 9.65 -4.20
N CYS A 31 1.48 10.15 -3.07
CA CYS A 31 1.99 11.37 -2.46
C CYS A 31 3.48 11.28 -2.12
N LEU A 32 3.96 10.13 -1.67
CA LEU A 32 5.37 9.94 -1.32
C LEU A 32 6.29 9.87 -2.54
N GLU A 33 5.82 9.32 -3.65
CA GLU A 33 6.58 9.15 -4.89
C GLU A 33 6.59 10.42 -5.76
N LEU A 34 5.65 11.33 -5.58
CA LEU A 34 5.63 12.59 -6.32
C LEU A 34 6.86 13.46 -6.02
N PRO A 35 7.42 14.14 -7.03
CA PRO A 35 8.56 15.05 -6.88
C PRO A 35 8.35 16.09 -5.77
N ALA A 36 9.42 16.38 -5.03
CA ALA A 36 9.36 17.24 -3.85
C ALA A 36 9.03 18.71 -4.15
N ASN A 37 9.18 19.14 -5.39
CA ASN A 37 8.86 20.50 -5.84
C ASN A 37 7.38 20.71 -6.16
N LEU A 38 6.58 19.65 -6.22
CA LEU A 38 5.14 19.75 -6.49
C LEU A 38 4.36 20.08 -5.21
N LYS A 39 3.36 20.94 -5.34
CA LYS A 39 2.36 21.21 -4.32
C LYS A 39 1.24 20.18 -4.46
N VAL A 40 1.14 19.30 -3.49
CA VAL A 40 0.18 18.19 -3.53
C VAL A 40 -0.91 18.40 -2.49
N LEU A 41 -2.17 18.33 -2.94
CA LEU A 41 -3.34 18.30 -2.07
C LEU A 41 -3.85 16.87 -1.96
N LEU A 42 -3.84 16.31 -0.74
CA LEU A 42 -4.45 15.01 -0.46
C LEU A 42 -5.84 15.20 0.16
N LEU A 43 -6.86 14.77 -0.56
CA LEU A 43 -8.25 14.82 -0.12
C LEU A 43 -8.70 13.45 0.37
N ASN A 44 -9.33 13.42 1.55
CA ASN A 44 -9.91 12.20 2.08
C ASN A 44 -11.35 12.44 2.56
N ARG A 45 -12.24 11.48 2.33
CA ARG A 45 -13.65 11.57 2.74
C ARG A 45 -13.85 11.52 4.25
N ASN A 46 -12.98 10.81 4.95
CA ASN A 46 -13.03 10.64 6.41
C ASN A 46 -11.65 10.96 7.00
N THR A 47 -11.61 11.16 8.32
CA THR A 47 -10.33 11.17 9.03
C THR A 47 -9.55 9.88 8.70
N SER A 48 -8.25 9.96 8.57
CA SER A 48 -7.32 8.91 8.12
C SER A 48 -7.52 7.52 8.77
N LYS A 49 -8.17 7.48 9.91
CA LYS A 49 -8.39 6.27 10.71
C LYS A 49 -9.41 5.27 10.13
N VAL A 50 -10.09 5.61 9.02
CA VAL A 50 -11.13 4.77 8.40
C VAL A 50 -10.84 4.58 6.93
N SER A 51 -10.06 3.57 6.56
CA SER A 51 -9.85 3.16 5.18
C SER A 51 -9.83 1.65 5.06
N SER A 52 -10.23 1.12 3.88
CA SER A 52 -10.13 -0.33 3.61
C SER A 52 -8.69 -0.82 3.73
N SER A 53 -7.73 -0.02 3.32
CA SER A 53 -6.29 -0.34 3.46
C SER A 53 -5.89 -0.51 4.93
N ARG A 54 -6.38 0.33 5.83
CA ARG A 54 -6.08 0.25 7.27
C ARG A 54 -6.69 -0.99 7.94
N TRP A 55 -7.82 -1.45 7.43
CA TRP A 55 -8.52 -2.63 7.96
C TRP A 55 -8.13 -3.94 7.26
N ALA A 56 -7.24 -3.88 6.26
CA ALA A 56 -6.75 -5.08 5.60
C ALA A 56 -5.91 -5.92 6.57
N GLN A 57 -6.34 -7.15 6.82
CA GLN A 57 -5.69 -8.10 7.73
C GLN A 57 -4.75 -9.05 6.98
N GLY A 58 -4.99 -9.26 5.67
CA GLY A 58 -4.13 -10.05 4.82
C GLY A 58 -2.72 -9.48 4.70
N GLY A 59 -1.81 -10.29 4.20
CA GLY A 59 -0.43 -9.90 4.00
C GLY A 59 -0.16 -9.26 2.64
N ILE A 60 1.11 -9.13 2.32
CA ILE A 60 1.61 -8.68 1.03
C ILE A 60 2.35 -9.84 0.37
N ALA A 61 1.87 -10.30 -0.78
CA ALA A 61 2.51 -11.38 -1.52
C ALA A 61 3.71 -10.87 -2.31
N SER A 62 4.88 -11.49 -2.11
CA SER A 62 6.11 -11.14 -2.81
C SER A 62 7.06 -12.32 -2.89
N VAL A 63 7.77 -12.46 -4.00
CA VAL A 63 8.81 -13.48 -4.19
C VAL A 63 10.07 -13.03 -3.45
N VAL A 64 10.22 -13.48 -2.20
CA VAL A 64 11.37 -13.16 -1.33
C VAL A 64 12.18 -14.39 -0.94
N ARG A 65 11.75 -15.58 -1.36
CA ARG A 65 12.39 -16.86 -1.02
C ARG A 65 13.01 -17.51 -2.25
N GLN A 66 14.07 -18.29 -2.05
CA GLN A 66 14.77 -19.00 -3.12
C GLN A 66 13.97 -20.16 -3.72
N ASP A 67 13.01 -20.71 -2.98
CA ASP A 67 12.14 -21.81 -3.42
C ASP A 67 10.87 -21.31 -4.15
N ASP A 68 10.81 -20.02 -4.48
CA ASP A 68 9.73 -19.36 -5.21
C ASP A 68 10.24 -18.68 -6.48
N SER A 69 9.34 -18.33 -7.41
CA SER A 69 9.67 -17.60 -8.62
C SER A 69 8.55 -16.67 -9.07
N PHE A 70 8.90 -15.68 -9.90
CA PHE A 70 7.93 -14.77 -10.50
C PHE A 70 6.91 -15.51 -11.37
N ASP A 71 7.35 -16.53 -12.11
CA ASP A 71 6.46 -17.33 -12.96
C ASP A 71 5.42 -18.07 -12.12
N LEU A 72 5.84 -18.72 -11.02
CA LEU A 72 4.91 -19.39 -10.09
C LEU A 72 3.91 -18.39 -9.45
N HIS A 73 4.37 -17.18 -9.11
CA HIS A 73 3.48 -16.17 -8.55
C HIS A 73 2.50 -15.63 -9.60
N ALA A 74 2.97 -15.41 -10.83
CA ALA A 74 2.11 -14.98 -11.92
C ALA A 74 1.06 -16.04 -12.27
N ASP A 75 1.46 -17.31 -12.37
CA ASP A 75 0.54 -18.43 -12.63
C ASP A 75 -0.54 -18.57 -11.55
N ASP A 76 -0.16 -18.50 -10.27
CA ASP A 76 -1.11 -18.52 -9.15
C ASP A 76 -2.11 -17.35 -9.25
N THR A 77 -1.63 -16.16 -9.59
CA THR A 77 -2.46 -14.95 -9.73
C THR A 77 -3.44 -15.07 -10.90
N LEU A 78 -2.96 -15.51 -12.07
CA LEU A 78 -3.79 -15.71 -13.26
C LEU A 78 -4.85 -16.78 -13.02
N LYS A 79 -4.48 -17.88 -12.36
CA LYS A 79 -5.39 -18.96 -12.01
C LYS A 79 -6.48 -18.50 -11.04
N ALA A 80 -6.10 -17.73 -10.01
CA ALA A 80 -7.07 -17.17 -9.05
C ALA A 80 -8.00 -16.14 -9.70
N GLY A 81 -7.53 -15.41 -10.69
CA GLY A 81 -8.31 -14.41 -11.42
C GLY A 81 -9.26 -14.96 -12.46
N ASP A 82 -9.24 -16.27 -12.74
CA ASP A 82 -10.19 -17.00 -13.58
C ASP A 82 -10.53 -16.29 -14.92
N GLY A 83 -9.50 -15.81 -15.60
CA GLY A 83 -9.60 -15.12 -16.90
C GLY A 83 -9.93 -13.62 -16.83
N LEU A 84 -10.03 -13.02 -15.65
CA LEU A 84 -10.26 -11.58 -15.48
C LEU A 84 -8.97 -10.75 -15.39
N CYS A 85 -7.80 -11.41 -15.34
CA CYS A 85 -6.53 -10.72 -15.22
C CYS A 85 -6.01 -10.18 -16.55
N ASP A 86 -5.43 -8.99 -16.53
CA ASP A 86 -4.52 -8.52 -17.56
C ASP A 86 -3.12 -9.13 -17.31
N PHE A 87 -2.62 -9.89 -18.26
CA PHE A 87 -1.36 -10.62 -18.13
C PHE A 87 -0.17 -9.66 -17.88
N GLN A 88 -0.10 -8.55 -18.61
CA GLN A 88 1.01 -7.60 -18.49
C GLN A 88 1.00 -6.92 -17.12
N ALA A 89 -0.19 -6.58 -16.61
CA ALA A 89 -0.34 -6.01 -15.27
C ALA A 89 0.08 -7.00 -14.18
N VAL A 90 -0.28 -8.29 -14.31
CA VAL A 90 0.16 -9.34 -13.37
C VAL A 90 1.68 -9.50 -13.39
N GLU A 91 2.27 -9.59 -14.59
CA GLU A 91 3.72 -9.74 -14.73
C GLU A 91 4.49 -8.57 -14.11
N MET A 92 4.06 -7.34 -14.37
CA MET A 92 4.63 -6.13 -13.77
C MET A 92 4.51 -6.15 -12.24
N LEU A 93 3.31 -6.38 -11.71
CA LEU A 93 3.04 -6.42 -10.27
C LEU A 93 3.93 -7.44 -9.57
N VAL A 94 4.03 -8.64 -10.10
CA VAL A 94 4.81 -9.73 -9.49
C VAL A 94 6.31 -9.42 -9.50
N LYS A 95 6.83 -8.87 -10.61
CA LYS A 95 8.25 -8.53 -10.73
C LYS A 95 8.67 -7.35 -9.87
N GLU A 96 7.78 -6.37 -9.69
CA GLU A 96 8.06 -5.19 -8.89
C GLU A 96 7.82 -5.38 -7.38
N ALA A 97 7.05 -6.40 -6.99
CA ALA A 97 6.68 -6.63 -5.60
C ALA A 97 7.88 -6.69 -4.62
N PRO A 98 9.01 -7.38 -4.90
CA PRO A 98 10.16 -7.38 -4.00
C PRO A 98 10.74 -5.98 -3.76
N GLY A 99 10.89 -5.19 -4.81
CA GLY A 99 11.36 -3.80 -4.70
C GLY A 99 10.40 -2.93 -3.89
N CYS A 100 9.09 -3.17 -4.00
CA CYS A 100 8.09 -2.49 -3.17
C CYS A 100 8.21 -2.89 -1.69
N VAL A 101 8.47 -4.18 -1.38
CA VAL A 101 8.71 -4.65 -0.02
C VAL A 101 9.95 -3.99 0.58
N ASP A 102 11.06 -3.96 -0.15
CA ASP A 102 12.29 -3.28 0.27
C ASP A 102 12.04 -1.79 0.52
N ARG A 103 11.26 -1.15 -0.35
CA ARG A 103 10.88 0.25 -0.19
C ARG A 103 10.10 0.48 1.10
N LEU A 104 9.13 -0.38 1.42
CA LEU A 104 8.34 -0.29 2.65
C LEU A 104 9.20 -0.50 3.90
N GLN A 105 10.15 -1.44 3.87
CA GLN A 105 11.12 -1.62 4.96
C GLN A 105 12.00 -0.39 5.16
N ASN A 106 12.48 0.21 4.08
CA ASN A 106 13.26 1.46 4.13
C ASN A 106 12.45 2.65 4.67
N LEU A 107 11.14 2.63 4.50
CA LEU A 107 10.21 3.58 5.12
C LEU A 107 9.90 3.23 6.59
N GLY A 108 10.45 2.15 7.14
CA GLY A 108 10.29 1.76 8.53
C GLY A 108 9.18 0.72 8.79
N MET A 109 8.61 0.11 7.74
CA MET A 109 7.67 -1.00 7.94
C MET A 109 8.43 -2.24 8.41
N ILE A 110 8.04 -2.78 9.55
CA ILE A 110 8.67 -3.96 10.16
C ILE A 110 7.74 -5.15 9.95
N PHE A 111 8.08 -6.00 8.97
CA PHE A 111 7.42 -7.29 8.77
C PHE A 111 7.84 -8.30 9.83
N ASP A 112 7.03 -9.33 10.01
CA ASP A 112 7.35 -10.43 10.91
C ASP A 112 8.57 -11.21 10.39
N HIS A 113 9.39 -11.71 11.31
CA HIS A 113 10.59 -12.48 10.99
C HIS A 113 10.54 -13.88 11.63
N SER A 114 11.20 -14.81 10.97
CA SER A 114 11.51 -16.14 11.50
C SER A 114 13.03 -16.31 11.44
N SER A 115 13.68 -16.29 12.59
CA SER A 115 15.13 -16.14 12.70
C SER A 115 15.58 -14.84 11.97
N ASP A 116 16.55 -14.92 11.07
CA ASP A 116 17.12 -13.76 10.35
C ASP A 116 16.43 -13.47 9.01
N GLN A 117 15.32 -14.14 8.70
CA GLN A 117 14.62 -13.98 7.43
C GLN A 117 13.20 -13.47 7.62
N LEU A 118 12.66 -12.81 6.59
CA LEU A 118 11.26 -12.42 6.54
C LEU A 118 10.37 -13.67 6.69
N ALA A 119 9.45 -13.64 7.63
CA ALA A 119 8.47 -14.70 7.80
C ALA A 119 7.44 -14.63 6.68
N THR A 120 7.20 -15.77 6.03
CA THR A 120 6.19 -15.89 4.98
C THR A 120 5.20 -17.00 5.31
N THR A 121 3.94 -16.79 4.95
CA THR A 121 2.88 -17.79 5.07
C THR A 121 2.41 -18.28 3.71
N LEU A 122 1.82 -19.47 3.72
CA LEU A 122 1.08 -20.02 2.61
C LEU A 122 -0.39 -19.69 2.81
N GLU A 123 -0.97 -18.93 1.89
CA GLU A 123 -2.38 -18.61 1.90
C GLU A 123 -3.10 -19.22 0.69
N ALA A 124 -4.44 -19.18 0.71
CA ALA A 124 -5.26 -19.69 -0.38
C ALA A 124 -4.84 -19.07 -1.73
N ALA A 125 -4.92 -19.85 -2.78
CA ALA A 125 -4.51 -19.53 -4.15
C ALA A 125 -3.00 -19.37 -4.38
N HIS A 126 -2.16 -19.45 -3.36
CA HIS A 126 -0.70 -19.45 -3.52
C HIS A 126 -0.12 -20.87 -3.46
N SER A 127 0.75 -21.22 -4.41
CA SER A 127 1.48 -22.50 -4.44
C SER A 127 2.75 -22.48 -3.58
N ARG A 128 3.19 -21.30 -3.15
CA ARG A 128 4.42 -21.09 -2.35
C ARG A 128 4.15 -20.14 -1.19
N ARG A 129 4.99 -20.26 -0.14
CA ARG A 129 5.01 -19.35 0.99
C ARG A 129 5.61 -18.01 0.57
N ARG A 130 4.79 -17.02 0.28
CA ARG A 130 5.24 -15.69 -0.19
C ARG A 130 4.51 -14.52 0.45
N VAL A 131 3.55 -14.79 1.34
CA VAL A 131 2.74 -13.73 1.94
C VAL A 131 3.41 -13.23 3.22
N LEU A 132 3.81 -11.97 3.21
CA LEU A 132 4.46 -11.24 4.29
C LEU A 132 3.43 -10.58 5.19
N HIS A 133 3.64 -10.59 6.49
CA HIS A 133 2.69 -10.08 7.48
C HIS A 133 3.34 -9.11 8.47
N VAL A 134 2.50 -8.27 9.08
CA VAL A 134 2.76 -7.61 10.37
C VAL A 134 1.65 -8.09 11.31
N LYS A 135 1.81 -9.26 11.90
CA LYS A 135 0.80 -9.96 12.71
C LYS A 135 -0.54 -10.05 11.94
N ASP A 136 -1.64 -9.60 12.55
CA ASP A 136 -2.98 -9.54 11.98
C ASP A 136 -3.38 -8.14 11.50
N ARG A 137 -2.41 -7.24 11.32
CA ARG A 137 -2.63 -5.80 11.07
C ARG A 137 -1.74 -5.21 9.99
N THR A 138 -1.41 -5.99 8.98
CA THR A 138 -0.49 -5.58 7.90
C THR A 138 -0.92 -4.27 7.24
N GLY A 139 -2.20 -4.13 6.90
CA GLY A 139 -2.72 -2.91 6.29
C GLY A 139 -2.63 -1.70 7.21
N ARG A 140 -2.85 -1.89 8.52
CA ARG A 140 -2.69 -0.83 9.51
C ARG A 140 -1.24 -0.36 9.61
N ALA A 141 -0.29 -1.30 9.70
CA ALA A 141 1.13 -0.98 9.76
C ALA A 141 1.59 -0.23 8.51
N LEU A 142 1.14 -0.66 7.32
CA LEU A 142 1.40 0.01 6.06
C LEU A 142 0.90 1.46 6.08
N VAL A 143 -0.36 1.68 6.43
CA VAL A 143 -0.96 3.02 6.40
C VAL A 143 -0.28 3.94 7.42
N GLU A 144 0.01 3.46 8.64
CA GLU A 144 0.68 4.24 9.68
C GLU A 144 2.08 4.71 9.23
N VAL A 145 2.88 3.82 8.65
CA VAL A 145 4.21 4.18 8.13
C VAL A 145 4.12 5.24 7.02
N LEU A 146 3.17 5.10 6.09
CA LEU A 146 3.01 6.05 5.00
C LEU A 146 2.50 7.41 5.50
N GLU A 147 1.56 7.43 6.44
CA GLU A 147 1.03 8.65 7.07
C GLU A 147 2.14 9.42 7.81
N ASP A 148 2.93 8.73 8.63
CA ASP A 148 4.05 9.34 9.37
C ASP A 148 5.06 10.02 8.42
N HIS A 149 5.34 9.41 7.28
CA HIS A 149 6.24 10.00 6.29
C HIS A 149 5.64 11.23 5.59
N ILE A 150 4.34 11.24 5.35
CA ILE A 150 3.65 12.40 4.75
C ILE A 150 3.59 13.55 5.75
N GLU A 151 3.22 13.29 7.00
CA GLU A 151 3.13 14.32 8.05
C GLU A 151 4.48 14.97 8.33
N ASN A 152 5.57 14.20 8.29
CA ASN A 152 6.93 14.71 8.47
C ASN A 152 7.48 15.48 7.24
N LYS A 153 6.89 15.31 6.07
CA LYS A 153 7.25 16.08 4.88
C LYS A 153 6.38 17.34 4.81
N LYS A 154 6.91 18.51 5.22
CA LYS A 154 6.24 19.84 5.23
C LYS A 154 5.59 20.30 3.90
N LYS A 155 5.61 19.48 2.85
CA LYS A 155 5.10 19.82 1.51
C LYS A 155 3.64 19.43 1.27
N TYR A 156 3.00 18.74 2.21
CA TYR A 156 1.62 18.31 2.07
C TYR A 156 0.70 19.14 2.96
N SER A 157 -0.42 19.59 2.39
CA SER A 157 -1.58 20.05 3.14
C SER A 157 -2.63 18.95 3.10
N SER A 158 -3.05 18.46 4.27
CA SER A 158 -4.16 17.52 4.43
C SER A 158 -5.41 18.29 4.84
N LEU A 159 -6.53 18.00 4.22
CA LEU A 159 -7.87 18.45 4.57
C LEU A 159 -8.76 17.25 4.88
#